data_b5a25c8dbfbacbeb7058f84bd7f61df5
#
_entry.id   b5a25c8dbfbacbeb7058f84bd7f61df5
#
_cell.length_a   1.000
_cell.length_b   1.000
_cell.length_c   1.000
_cell.angle_alpha   90.00
_cell.angle_beta   90.00
_cell.angle_gamma   90.00
#
_symmetry.space_group_name_H-M   'P 1'
#
loop_
_entity.id
_entity.type
_entity.pdbx_description
1 polymer ?
#
loop_
_entity_poly.entity_id
_entity_poly.type
_entity_poly.pdbx_seq_one_letter_code
_entity_poly.pdbx_strand_id
1 'polypeptide(L)'
;MTKWFVYIFLASVCLLLSCGGKSVREKFAEADRLVNENNLDSAAWLLEEQITLSALSDSDKAEYGRRLAWLHLLQGRSLVNDSLIDYSVDYYKEHASEPLLSAYFVKAIYMGDSRKGLEQRRALYREAIDSAYSRSDSTYLVRFYDRLTSLSFGEGLYRETIADSKEWEASPKAGFKEMAYYMAGLSYSRLRMRDSADYYLRLAADPALAKNIEWYAHHFARNYADFLYDFNPKASISYLRLLEERYPERETPGSYVMPWINLGELDSARKYIEKNTLGLELSHSDDIASHALNYAYQFILGVKENKPVDISRLGQYCDSLY
;
A
#
# COMPACT_ATOMS: atom_id res chain seq x y z
N MET A 1 26.45 -51.07 46.63
CA MET A 1 25.33 -50.12 46.55
C MET A 1 25.73 -48.77 45.97
N THR A 2 26.97 -48.37 45.89
CA THR A 2 27.48 -47.07 45.50
C THR A 2 27.44 -46.76 43.96
N LYS A 3 27.52 -47.76 43.10
CA LYS A 3 27.60 -47.57 41.66
C LYS A 3 26.26 -47.21 41.05
N TRP A 4 25.17 -47.70 41.59
CA TRP A 4 23.79 -47.39 41.11
C TRP A 4 23.37 -45.94 41.40
N PHE A 5 23.79 -45.36 42.51
CA PHE A 5 23.50 -43.96 42.85
C PHE A 5 24.21 -42.99 41.93
N VAL A 6 25.43 -43.31 41.47
CA VAL A 6 26.16 -42.48 40.51
C VAL A 6 25.49 -42.48 39.13
N TYR A 7 24.97 -43.63 38.69
CA TYR A 7 24.22 -43.69 37.39
C TYR A 7 22.87 -42.98 37.44
N ILE A 8 22.16 -43.06 38.57
CA ILE A 8 20.90 -42.35 38.75
C ILE A 8 21.16 -40.83 38.84
N PHE A 9 22.22 -40.41 39.50
CA PHE A 9 22.59 -38.99 39.59
C PHE A 9 23.05 -38.45 38.22
N LEU A 10 23.87 -39.18 37.47
CA LEU A 10 24.26 -38.84 36.12
C LEU A 10 23.06 -38.83 35.15
N ALA A 11 22.17 -39.79 35.26
CA ALA A 11 20.94 -39.79 34.45
C ALA A 11 20.01 -38.64 34.79
N SER A 12 19.86 -38.26 36.07
CA SER A 12 19.09 -37.10 36.49
C SER A 12 19.75 -35.76 36.07
N VAL A 13 21.08 -35.68 36.11
CA VAL A 13 21.80 -34.50 35.60
C VAL A 13 21.68 -34.40 34.07
N CYS A 14 21.76 -35.54 33.36
CA CYS A 14 21.50 -35.56 31.91
C CYS A 14 20.05 -35.23 31.58
N LEU A 15 19.07 -35.64 32.39
CA LEU A 15 17.66 -35.26 32.21
C LEU A 15 17.41 -33.79 32.56
N LEU A 16 18.10 -33.20 33.50
CA LEU A 16 18.03 -31.77 33.84
C LEU A 16 18.76 -30.91 32.79
N LEU A 17 19.77 -31.44 32.10
CA LEU A 17 20.43 -30.79 30.97
C LEU A 17 19.66 -30.97 29.66
N SER A 18 18.72 -31.90 29.59
CA SER A 18 17.83 -32.14 28.44
C SER A 18 16.58 -31.26 28.45
N CYS A 19 16.33 -30.47 29.50
CA CYS A 19 15.36 -29.36 29.46
C CYS A 19 15.97 -28.15 28.75
N GLY A 20 16.57 -28.34 27.57
CA GLY A 20 17.06 -27.29 26.71
C GLY A 20 15.85 -26.54 26.14
N GLY A 21 15.59 -25.34 26.63
CA GLY A 21 14.65 -24.44 26.01
C GLY A 21 14.99 -24.29 24.51
N LYS A 22 13.98 -24.07 23.67
CA LYS A 22 14.17 -23.84 22.22
C LYS A 22 15.33 -22.86 22.00
N SER A 23 16.20 -23.17 21.06
CA SER A 23 17.28 -22.27 20.65
C SER A 23 16.69 -20.95 20.11
N VAL A 24 17.47 -19.89 20.08
CA VAL A 24 17.02 -18.58 19.56
C VAL A 24 16.48 -18.74 18.13
N ARG A 25 17.15 -19.53 17.29
CA ARG A 25 16.72 -19.78 15.91
C ARG A 25 15.39 -20.54 15.82
N GLU A 26 15.16 -21.50 16.70
CA GLU A 26 13.86 -22.19 16.79
C GLU A 26 12.75 -21.25 17.26
N LYS A 27 13.05 -20.32 18.15
CA LYS A 27 12.09 -19.28 18.57
C LYS A 27 11.78 -18.31 17.42
N PHE A 28 12.77 -17.93 16.62
CA PHE A 28 12.54 -17.10 15.43
C PHE A 28 11.66 -17.80 14.39
N ALA A 29 11.95 -19.08 14.10
CA ALA A 29 11.14 -19.88 13.17
C ALA A 29 9.70 -20.03 13.68
N GLU A 30 9.51 -20.22 14.97
CA GLU A 30 8.19 -20.29 15.59
C GLU A 30 7.46 -18.94 15.54
N ALA A 31 8.15 -17.82 15.78
CA ALA A 31 7.58 -16.49 15.64
C ALA A 31 7.13 -16.22 14.20
N ASP A 32 7.95 -16.57 13.19
CA ASP A 32 7.60 -16.44 11.78
C ASP A 32 6.36 -17.29 11.44
N ARG A 33 6.25 -18.53 11.97
CA ARG A 33 5.07 -19.39 11.82
C ARG A 33 3.82 -18.74 12.41
N LEU A 34 3.90 -18.23 13.64
CA LEU A 34 2.80 -17.57 14.35
C LEU A 34 2.32 -16.32 13.59
N VAL A 35 3.25 -15.53 13.04
CA VAL A 35 2.92 -14.36 12.19
C VAL A 35 2.16 -14.80 10.93
N ASN A 36 2.60 -15.87 10.27
CA ASN A 36 1.93 -16.40 9.08
C ASN A 36 0.52 -16.95 9.39
N GLU A 37 0.29 -17.43 10.60
CA GLU A 37 -1.01 -17.88 11.10
C GLU A 37 -1.88 -16.73 11.65
N ASN A 38 -1.41 -15.49 11.50
CA ASN A 38 -2.06 -14.27 12.04
C ASN A 38 -2.24 -14.28 13.58
N ASN A 39 -1.40 -15.07 14.28
CA ASN A 39 -1.38 -15.13 15.74
C ASN A 39 -0.32 -14.16 16.30
N LEU A 40 -0.58 -12.86 16.12
CA LEU A 40 0.40 -11.81 16.37
C LEU A 40 0.73 -11.66 17.87
N ASP A 41 -0.22 -11.89 18.77
CA ASP A 41 0.00 -11.77 20.22
C ASP A 41 0.93 -12.86 20.74
N SER A 42 0.77 -14.10 20.26
CA SER A 42 1.69 -15.20 20.63
C SER A 42 3.08 -14.99 20.05
N ALA A 43 3.20 -14.42 18.84
CA ALA A 43 4.48 -14.06 18.26
C ALA A 43 5.17 -12.95 19.08
N ALA A 44 4.40 -11.94 19.54
CA ALA A 44 4.91 -10.86 20.39
C ALA A 44 5.43 -11.41 21.73
N TRP A 45 4.62 -12.22 22.41
CA TRP A 45 5.04 -12.85 23.65
C TRP A 45 6.33 -13.66 23.50
N LEU A 46 6.44 -14.43 22.40
CA LEU A 46 7.64 -15.23 22.13
C LEU A 46 8.88 -14.37 21.90
N LEU A 47 8.78 -13.29 21.15
CA LEU A 47 9.90 -12.40 20.87
C LEU A 47 10.24 -11.51 22.09
N GLU A 48 9.25 -10.85 22.69
CA GLU A 48 9.46 -9.84 23.73
C GLU A 48 9.81 -10.47 25.09
N GLU A 49 9.14 -11.60 25.46
CA GLU A 49 9.26 -12.19 26.81
C GLU A 49 10.20 -13.40 26.88
N GLN A 50 10.36 -14.13 25.75
CA GLN A 50 11.13 -15.37 25.77
C GLN A 50 12.55 -15.23 25.19
N ILE A 51 12.92 -14.04 24.70
CA ILE A 51 14.25 -13.76 24.15
C ILE A 51 14.91 -12.65 24.96
N THR A 52 16.08 -12.96 25.52
CA THR A 52 16.89 -11.99 26.26
C THR A 52 17.88 -11.31 25.30
N LEU A 53 17.67 -10.04 24.99
CA LEU A 53 18.45 -9.28 24.00
C LEU A 53 19.96 -9.28 24.30
N SER A 54 20.36 -9.19 25.57
CA SER A 54 21.77 -9.18 25.98
C SER A 54 22.49 -10.53 25.79
N ALA A 55 21.75 -11.62 25.58
CA ALA A 55 22.30 -12.96 25.35
C ALA A 55 22.43 -13.28 23.84
N LEU A 56 21.99 -12.40 22.96
CA LEU A 56 22.02 -12.60 21.51
C LEU A 56 23.41 -12.30 20.94
N SER A 57 23.84 -13.13 19.97
CA SER A 57 24.94 -12.77 19.08
C SER A 57 24.54 -11.54 18.20
N ASP A 58 25.51 -10.86 17.61
CA ASP A 58 25.26 -9.70 16.75
C ASP A 58 24.33 -10.05 15.57
N SER A 59 24.54 -11.23 14.98
CA SER A 59 23.65 -11.76 13.91
C SER A 59 22.24 -12.01 14.42
N ASP A 60 22.08 -12.66 15.57
CA ASP A 60 20.76 -12.94 16.13
C ASP A 60 20.06 -11.66 16.61
N LYS A 61 20.82 -10.67 17.08
CA LYS A 61 20.30 -9.36 17.45
C LYS A 61 19.74 -8.61 16.22
N ALA A 62 20.44 -8.67 15.08
CA ALA A 62 19.95 -8.08 13.84
C ALA A 62 18.67 -8.78 13.34
N GLU A 63 18.63 -10.11 13.41
CA GLU A 63 17.46 -10.91 13.07
C GLU A 63 16.28 -10.64 14.02
N TYR A 64 16.54 -10.47 15.29
CA TYR A 64 15.55 -10.11 16.30
C TYR A 64 14.95 -8.75 16.02
N GLY A 65 15.78 -7.70 15.80
CA GLY A 65 15.33 -6.34 15.55
C GLY A 65 14.43 -6.25 14.32
N ARG A 66 14.80 -6.91 13.22
CA ARG A 66 14.00 -6.96 11.99
C ARG A 66 12.62 -7.62 12.21
N ARG A 67 12.59 -8.77 12.91
CA ARG A 67 11.33 -9.49 13.19
C ARG A 67 10.43 -8.73 14.13
N LEU A 68 10.98 -8.18 15.19
CA LEU A 68 10.22 -7.40 16.16
C LEU A 68 9.60 -6.17 15.51
N ALA A 69 10.37 -5.44 14.71
CA ALA A 69 9.88 -4.29 13.98
C ALA A 69 8.76 -4.67 13.00
N TRP A 70 8.92 -5.77 12.25
CA TRP A 70 7.86 -6.26 11.37
C TRP A 70 6.58 -6.64 12.11
N LEU A 71 6.70 -7.34 13.23
CA LEU A 71 5.57 -7.73 14.07
C LEU A 71 4.81 -6.51 14.60
N HIS A 72 5.53 -5.51 15.10
CA HIS A 72 4.91 -4.27 15.58
C HIS A 72 4.15 -3.53 14.48
N LEU A 73 4.68 -3.50 13.25
CA LEU A 73 3.96 -2.95 12.10
C LEU A 73 2.64 -3.68 11.85
N LEU A 74 2.65 -5.01 11.89
CA LEU A 74 1.44 -5.81 11.69
C LEU A 74 0.40 -5.60 12.80
N GLN A 75 0.84 -5.32 14.03
CA GLN A 75 -0.03 -5.00 15.16
C GLN A 75 -0.50 -3.54 15.17
N GLY A 76 -0.07 -2.70 14.23
CA GLY A 76 -0.35 -1.26 14.23
C GLY A 76 0.29 -0.52 15.43
N ARG A 77 1.31 -1.10 16.06
CA ARG A 77 2.02 -0.51 17.19
C ARG A 77 3.10 0.45 16.69
N SER A 78 3.18 1.62 17.32
CA SER A 78 4.30 2.53 17.10
C SER A 78 5.56 1.95 17.74
N LEU A 79 6.73 1.97 17.04
CA LEU A 79 7.99 1.58 17.67
C LEU A 79 8.43 2.62 18.67
N VAL A 80 8.55 2.17 19.86
CA VAL A 80 9.12 2.98 20.95
C VAL A 80 10.65 3.07 20.82
N ASN A 81 11.28 2.18 20.02
CA ASN A 81 12.73 2.08 19.93
C ASN A 81 13.22 1.72 18.51
N ASP A 82 13.44 2.74 17.68
CA ASP A 82 13.94 2.62 16.30
C ASP A 82 15.36 2.02 16.22
N SER A 83 16.11 2.03 17.32
CA SER A 83 17.51 1.63 17.35
C SER A 83 17.77 0.17 16.95
N LEU A 84 16.81 -0.74 17.14
CA LEU A 84 16.97 -2.16 16.79
C LEU A 84 16.86 -2.39 15.29
N ILE A 85 15.93 -1.71 14.60
CA ILE A 85 15.83 -1.83 13.14
C ILE A 85 17.00 -1.13 12.44
N ASP A 86 17.48 0.00 13.00
CA ASP A 86 18.70 0.66 12.53
C ASP A 86 19.90 -0.27 12.66
N TYR A 87 20.08 -0.89 13.83
CA TYR A 87 21.13 -1.90 14.04
C TYR A 87 21.02 -3.05 13.02
N SER A 88 19.80 -3.53 12.74
CA SER A 88 19.58 -4.61 11.77
C SER A 88 20.05 -4.21 10.37
N VAL A 89 19.68 -3.02 9.90
CA VAL A 89 20.10 -2.51 8.60
C VAL A 89 21.61 -2.36 8.52
N ASP A 90 22.24 -1.72 9.52
CA ASP A 90 23.68 -1.50 9.55
C ASP A 90 24.45 -2.84 9.56
N TYR A 91 24.03 -3.78 10.41
CA TYR A 91 24.63 -5.12 10.45
C TYR A 91 24.54 -5.84 9.11
N TYR A 92 23.36 -5.84 8.46
CA TYR A 92 23.18 -6.51 7.18
C TYR A 92 23.91 -5.82 6.02
N LYS A 93 24.13 -4.51 6.09
CA LYS A 93 24.97 -3.78 5.13
C LYS A 93 26.42 -4.22 5.24
N GLU A 94 26.98 -4.23 6.45
CA GLU A 94 28.37 -4.61 6.70
C GLU A 94 28.66 -6.06 6.31
N HIS A 95 27.69 -6.96 6.50
CA HIS A 95 27.87 -8.39 6.25
C HIS A 95 27.29 -8.84 4.89
N ALA A 96 26.85 -7.92 4.03
CA ALA A 96 26.22 -8.19 2.72
C ALA A 96 25.10 -9.26 2.77
N SER A 97 24.37 -9.33 3.88
CA SER A 97 23.42 -10.39 4.20
C SER A 97 22.14 -10.31 3.41
N GLU A 98 21.50 -11.45 3.13
CA GLU A 98 20.25 -11.56 2.38
C GLU A 98 19.08 -10.75 2.98
N PRO A 99 18.88 -10.71 4.32
CA PRO A 99 17.75 -9.99 4.92
C PRO A 99 17.80 -8.45 4.80
N LEU A 100 18.87 -7.87 4.23
CA LEU A 100 19.04 -6.42 4.11
C LEU A 100 17.83 -5.74 3.45
N LEU A 101 17.33 -6.29 2.33
CA LEU A 101 16.22 -5.69 1.60
C LEU A 101 14.92 -5.67 2.42
N SER A 102 14.66 -6.75 3.18
CA SER A 102 13.53 -6.78 4.09
C SER A 102 13.68 -5.81 5.26
N ALA A 103 14.91 -5.64 5.77
CA ALA A 103 15.19 -4.66 6.83
C ALA A 103 15.00 -3.22 6.35
N TYR A 104 15.47 -2.89 5.15
CA TYR A 104 15.18 -1.59 4.52
C TYR A 104 13.67 -1.35 4.39
N PHE A 105 12.93 -2.36 3.92
CA PHE A 105 11.49 -2.24 3.74
C PHE A 105 10.77 -1.93 5.06
N VAL A 106 11.09 -2.67 6.11
CA VAL A 106 10.55 -2.47 7.46
C VAL A 106 10.93 -1.09 7.99
N LYS A 107 12.22 -0.72 7.92
CA LYS A 107 12.71 0.59 8.40
C LYS A 107 12.01 1.75 7.70
N ALA A 108 11.85 1.68 6.37
CA ALA A 108 11.25 2.75 5.59
C ALA A 108 9.76 2.96 5.91
N ILE A 109 8.98 1.89 6.10
CA ILE A 109 7.59 1.99 6.57
C ILE A 109 7.56 2.60 7.98
N TYR A 110 8.55 2.28 8.77
CA TYR A 110 8.65 2.61 10.18
C TYR A 110 8.93 4.08 10.47
N MET A 111 9.65 4.77 9.57
CA MET A 111 10.01 6.19 9.73
C MET A 111 8.79 7.14 9.79
N GLY A 112 7.57 6.57 9.62
CA GLY A 112 6.29 7.27 9.82
C GLY A 112 6.05 8.44 8.88
N ASP A 113 4.88 9.08 9.00
CA ASP A 113 4.43 10.14 8.08
C ASP A 113 4.90 11.56 8.48
N SER A 114 5.93 11.69 9.32
CA SER A 114 6.40 13.01 9.70
C SER A 114 7.09 13.71 8.52
N ARG A 115 6.71 14.95 8.22
CA ARG A 115 7.36 15.78 7.17
C ARG A 115 8.88 15.91 7.36
N LYS A 116 9.37 15.91 8.60
CA LYS A 116 10.81 15.93 8.91
C LYS A 116 11.54 14.67 8.42
N GLY A 117 10.85 13.54 8.31
CA GLY A 117 11.43 12.28 7.82
C GLY A 117 11.33 12.07 6.31
N LEU A 118 10.68 12.97 5.55
CA LEU A 118 10.41 12.74 4.12
C LEU A 118 11.68 12.53 3.30
N GLU A 119 12.64 13.46 3.39
CA GLU A 119 13.90 13.34 2.65
C GLU A 119 14.72 12.13 3.09
N GLN A 120 14.70 11.81 4.39
CA GLN A 120 15.39 10.63 4.92
C GLN A 120 14.73 9.34 4.40
N ARG A 121 13.40 9.27 4.37
CA ARG A 121 12.67 8.12 3.80
C ARG A 121 12.94 7.97 2.30
N ARG A 122 12.93 9.06 1.54
CA ARG A 122 13.27 9.05 0.12
C ARG A 122 14.70 8.56 -0.11
N ALA A 123 15.66 9.07 0.67
CA ALA A 123 17.05 8.63 0.60
C ALA A 123 17.18 7.14 0.94
N LEU A 124 16.48 6.66 1.95
CA LEU A 124 16.47 5.24 2.33
C LEU A 124 15.88 4.35 1.22
N TYR A 125 14.78 4.77 0.57
CA TYR A 125 14.24 4.02 -0.57
C TYR A 125 15.19 3.99 -1.76
N ARG A 126 15.92 5.08 -2.05
CA ARG A 126 16.94 5.10 -3.12
C ARG A 126 18.09 4.15 -2.80
N GLU A 127 18.61 4.18 -1.57
CA GLU A 127 19.64 3.24 -1.14
C GLU A 127 19.15 1.77 -1.23
N ALA A 128 17.89 1.52 -0.88
CA ALA A 128 17.27 0.20 -1.00
C ALA A 128 17.09 -0.24 -2.46
N ILE A 129 16.75 0.69 -3.38
CA ILE A 129 16.68 0.45 -4.83
C ILE A 129 18.06 0.05 -5.37
N ASP A 130 19.11 0.81 -5.03
CA ASP A 130 20.48 0.51 -5.47
C ASP A 130 20.92 -0.88 -4.97
N SER A 131 20.61 -1.21 -3.71
CA SER A 131 20.88 -2.51 -3.13
C SER A 131 20.12 -3.64 -3.84
N ALA A 132 18.83 -3.46 -4.10
CA ALA A 132 18.01 -4.45 -4.81
C ALA A 132 18.46 -4.61 -6.28
N TYR A 133 18.86 -3.52 -6.94
CA TYR A 133 19.38 -3.53 -8.30
C TYR A 133 20.69 -4.33 -8.38
N SER A 134 21.63 -4.10 -7.46
CA SER A 134 22.91 -4.82 -7.39
C SER A 134 22.72 -6.32 -7.18
N ARG A 135 21.69 -6.72 -6.40
CA ARG A 135 21.33 -8.11 -6.12
C ARG A 135 20.45 -8.74 -7.19
N SER A 136 20.00 -7.96 -8.18
CA SER A 136 19.04 -8.39 -9.22
C SER A 136 17.71 -8.90 -8.64
N ASP A 137 17.28 -8.35 -7.50
CA ASP A 137 16.01 -8.69 -6.88
C ASP A 137 14.87 -7.83 -7.45
N SER A 138 14.22 -8.34 -8.48
CA SER A 138 13.13 -7.65 -9.17
C SER A 138 11.91 -7.40 -8.27
N THR A 139 11.66 -8.26 -7.30
CA THR A 139 10.52 -8.14 -6.39
C THR A 139 10.67 -6.93 -5.46
N TYR A 140 11.84 -6.80 -4.83
CA TYR A 140 12.11 -5.63 -3.99
C TYR A 140 12.30 -4.35 -4.80
N LEU A 141 12.85 -4.41 -6.02
CA LEU A 141 12.90 -3.26 -6.91
C LEU A 141 11.51 -2.67 -7.14
N VAL A 142 10.53 -3.50 -7.52
CA VAL A 142 9.14 -3.06 -7.71
C VAL A 142 8.57 -2.46 -6.43
N ARG A 143 8.74 -3.13 -5.29
CA ARG A 143 8.24 -2.66 -4.01
C ARG A 143 8.82 -1.31 -3.59
N PHE A 144 10.12 -1.10 -3.76
CA PHE A 144 10.77 0.15 -3.38
C PHE A 144 10.41 1.31 -4.30
N TYR A 145 10.35 1.08 -5.62
CA TYR A 145 9.87 2.10 -6.55
C TYR A 145 8.41 2.48 -6.29
N ASP A 146 7.53 1.50 -6.05
CA ASP A 146 6.13 1.75 -5.68
C ASP A 146 6.02 2.62 -4.43
N ARG A 147 6.77 2.29 -3.37
CA ARG A 147 6.76 3.06 -2.13
C ARG A 147 7.37 4.45 -2.29
N LEU A 148 8.47 4.60 -3.04
CA LEU A 148 9.10 5.89 -3.31
C LEU A 148 8.18 6.82 -4.08
N THR A 149 7.56 6.31 -5.17
CA THR A 149 6.63 7.10 -5.99
C THR A 149 5.35 7.44 -5.24
N SER A 150 4.78 6.50 -4.48
CA SER A 150 3.59 6.73 -3.65
C SER A 150 3.85 7.75 -2.54
N LEU A 151 5.00 7.66 -1.86
CA LEU A 151 5.43 8.63 -0.86
C LEU A 151 5.53 10.03 -1.46
N SER A 152 6.26 10.16 -2.57
CA SER A 152 6.46 11.45 -3.25
C SER A 152 5.14 12.05 -3.73
N PHE A 153 4.25 11.21 -4.29
CA PHE A 153 2.93 11.64 -4.75
C PHE A 153 2.05 12.11 -3.60
N GLY A 154 1.98 11.36 -2.50
CA GLY A 154 1.19 11.71 -1.31
C GLY A 154 1.61 13.03 -0.69
N GLU A 155 2.90 13.37 -0.75
CA GLU A 155 3.45 14.62 -0.25
C GLU A 155 3.38 15.78 -1.28
N GLY A 156 2.73 15.56 -2.43
CA GLY A 156 2.59 16.58 -3.47
C GLY A 156 3.85 16.85 -4.30
N LEU A 157 4.89 16.03 -4.18
CA LEU A 157 6.15 16.13 -4.93
C LEU A 157 5.98 15.52 -6.33
N TYR A 158 5.06 16.09 -7.13
CA TYR A 158 4.67 15.50 -8.41
C TYR A 158 5.80 15.46 -9.44
N ARG A 159 6.73 16.43 -9.43
CA ARG A 159 7.88 16.44 -10.34
C ARG A 159 8.87 15.31 -10.01
N GLU A 160 9.12 15.12 -8.75
CA GLU A 160 9.95 14.04 -8.22
C GLU A 160 9.29 12.67 -8.47
N THR A 161 7.98 12.55 -8.27
CA THR A 161 7.23 11.33 -8.62
C THR A 161 7.39 10.98 -10.09
N ILE A 162 7.32 11.96 -11.00
CA ILE A 162 7.53 11.75 -12.43
C ILE A 162 8.97 11.28 -12.70
N ALA A 163 9.97 11.88 -12.06
CA ALA A 163 11.35 11.48 -12.22
C ALA A 163 11.59 10.05 -11.74
N ASP A 164 11.13 9.72 -10.55
CA ASP A 164 11.23 8.38 -9.95
C ASP A 164 10.47 7.32 -10.80
N SER A 165 9.30 7.68 -11.33
CA SER A 165 8.52 6.80 -12.24
C SER A 165 9.23 6.53 -13.55
N LYS A 166 9.87 7.54 -14.14
CA LYS A 166 10.67 7.37 -15.37
C LYS A 166 11.93 6.54 -15.14
N GLU A 167 12.55 6.66 -13.98
CA GLU A 167 13.66 5.80 -13.59
C GLU A 167 13.20 4.34 -13.46
N TRP A 168 12.03 4.10 -12.82
CA TRP A 168 11.41 2.79 -12.78
C TRP A 168 11.10 2.25 -14.17
N GLU A 169 10.49 3.06 -15.04
CA GLU A 169 10.20 2.71 -16.43
C GLU A 169 11.48 2.27 -17.18
N ALA A 170 12.56 3.03 -17.03
CA ALA A 170 13.83 2.77 -17.68
C ALA A 170 14.60 1.56 -17.11
N SER A 171 14.32 1.14 -15.88
CA SER A 171 15.02 0.04 -15.22
C SER A 171 14.75 -1.30 -15.93
N PRO A 172 15.75 -2.01 -16.49
CA PRO A 172 15.52 -3.29 -17.15
C PRO A 172 15.20 -4.43 -16.19
N LYS A 173 15.52 -4.28 -14.90
CA LYS A 173 15.34 -5.30 -13.86
C LYS A 173 14.03 -5.15 -13.10
N ALA A 174 13.45 -3.94 -13.04
CA ALA A 174 12.18 -3.71 -12.37
C ALA A 174 11.02 -4.05 -13.31
N GLY A 175 10.13 -4.95 -12.88
CA GLY A 175 8.89 -5.28 -13.57
C GLY A 175 7.77 -4.27 -13.31
N PHE A 176 6.56 -4.64 -13.71
CA PHE A 176 5.31 -3.93 -13.39
C PHE A 176 5.34 -2.44 -13.79
N LYS A 177 5.69 -2.18 -15.07
CA LYS A 177 5.82 -0.82 -15.62
C LYS A 177 4.50 -0.04 -15.61
N GLU A 178 3.38 -0.74 -15.65
CA GLU A 178 2.04 -0.15 -15.61
C GLU A 178 1.83 0.73 -14.37
N MET A 179 2.40 0.34 -13.23
CA MET A 179 2.36 1.17 -12.01
C MET A 179 3.22 2.43 -12.16
N ALA A 180 4.41 2.32 -12.77
CA ALA A 180 5.24 3.48 -13.05
C ALA A 180 4.51 4.48 -13.97
N TYR A 181 3.87 3.99 -15.03
CA TYR A 181 3.05 4.81 -15.92
C TYR A 181 1.88 5.46 -15.19
N TYR A 182 1.20 4.71 -14.34
CA TYR A 182 0.08 5.21 -13.54
C TYR A 182 0.51 6.37 -12.62
N MET A 183 1.60 6.20 -11.87
CA MET A 183 2.11 7.23 -10.96
C MET A 183 2.59 8.48 -11.70
N ALA A 184 3.26 8.32 -12.85
CA ALA A 184 3.62 9.43 -13.73
C ALA A 184 2.37 10.15 -14.27
N GLY A 185 1.39 9.39 -14.77
CA GLY A 185 0.16 9.93 -15.33
C GLY A 185 -0.66 10.74 -14.32
N LEU A 186 -0.85 10.22 -13.11
CA LEU A 186 -1.49 10.95 -12.01
C LEU A 186 -0.74 12.24 -11.68
N SER A 187 0.59 12.20 -11.62
CA SER A 187 1.42 13.36 -11.31
C SER A 187 1.33 14.43 -12.40
N TYR A 188 1.34 14.04 -13.68
CA TYR A 188 1.09 14.96 -14.79
C TYR A 188 -0.32 15.58 -14.72
N SER A 189 -1.33 14.81 -14.34
CA SER A 189 -2.69 15.31 -14.13
C SER A 189 -2.73 16.38 -13.03
N ARG A 190 -2.07 16.14 -11.88
CA ARG A 190 -1.96 17.14 -10.80
C ARG A 190 -1.23 18.42 -11.22
N LEU A 191 -0.25 18.30 -12.12
CA LEU A 191 0.44 19.45 -12.73
C LEU A 191 -0.33 20.09 -13.90
N ARG A 192 -1.53 19.62 -14.22
CA ARG A 192 -2.37 20.07 -15.34
C ARG A 192 -1.70 19.91 -16.72
N MET A 193 -0.80 18.97 -16.86
CA MET A 193 -0.11 18.61 -18.10
C MET A 193 -0.92 17.51 -18.82
N ARG A 194 -2.04 17.91 -19.41
CA ARG A 194 -3.09 17.03 -19.92
C ARG A 194 -2.59 15.96 -20.90
N ASP A 195 -1.84 16.36 -21.93
CA ASP A 195 -1.41 15.43 -22.98
C ASP A 195 -0.46 14.35 -22.41
N SER A 196 0.44 14.74 -21.51
CA SER A 196 1.30 13.80 -20.82
C SER A 196 0.53 12.89 -19.89
N ALA A 197 -0.46 13.42 -19.15
CA ALA A 197 -1.34 12.64 -18.28
C ALA A 197 -2.12 11.60 -19.08
N ASP A 198 -2.74 12.00 -20.19
CA ASP A 198 -3.49 11.11 -21.10
C ASP A 198 -2.61 9.98 -21.61
N TYR A 199 -1.41 10.31 -22.09
CA TYR A 199 -0.45 9.34 -22.60
C TYR A 199 -0.08 8.29 -21.55
N TYR A 200 0.35 8.74 -20.37
CA TYR A 200 0.82 7.82 -19.32
C TYR A 200 -0.30 7.03 -18.64
N LEU A 201 -1.47 7.63 -18.39
CA LEU A 201 -2.61 6.92 -17.81
C LEU A 201 -3.13 5.84 -18.77
N ARG A 202 -3.14 6.11 -20.07
CA ARG A 202 -3.48 5.10 -21.09
C ARG A 202 -2.48 3.97 -21.13
N LEU A 203 -1.17 4.26 -21.07
CA LEU A 203 -0.12 3.22 -20.99
C LEU A 203 -0.26 2.33 -19.75
N ALA A 204 -0.84 2.83 -18.67
CA ALA A 204 -1.15 2.02 -17.49
C ALA A 204 -2.42 1.18 -17.69
N ALA A 205 -3.50 1.79 -18.19
CA ALA A 205 -4.82 1.19 -18.25
C ALA A 205 -4.93 0.09 -19.32
N ASP A 206 -4.49 0.35 -20.57
CA ASP A 206 -4.71 -0.58 -21.67
C ASP A 206 -3.98 -1.93 -21.48
N PRO A 207 -2.67 -1.97 -21.12
CA PRO A 207 -2.01 -3.24 -20.85
C PRO A 207 -2.53 -3.98 -19.63
N ALA A 208 -2.95 -3.27 -18.57
CA ALA A 208 -3.54 -3.88 -17.38
C ALA A 208 -4.85 -4.56 -17.72
N LEU A 209 -5.72 -3.93 -18.51
CA LEU A 209 -6.94 -4.52 -19.04
C LEU A 209 -6.64 -5.75 -19.92
N ALA A 210 -5.65 -5.66 -20.81
CA ALA A 210 -5.28 -6.78 -21.70
C ALA A 210 -4.77 -8.00 -20.92
N LYS A 211 -4.00 -7.78 -19.85
CA LYS A 211 -3.44 -8.83 -18.99
C LYS A 211 -4.46 -9.41 -18.01
N ASN A 212 -5.63 -8.78 -17.86
CA ASN A 212 -6.71 -9.17 -16.94
C ASN A 212 -6.23 -9.34 -15.48
N ILE A 213 -5.36 -8.46 -15.03
CA ILE A 213 -4.94 -8.37 -13.61
C ILE A 213 -6.04 -7.58 -12.90
N GLU A 214 -7.08 -8.27 -12.46
CA GLU A 214 -8.39 -7.75 -12.05
C GLU A 214 -8.33 -6.45 -11.22
N TRP A 215 -7.59 -6.43 -10.11
CA TRP A 215 -7.54 -5.26 -9.24
C TRP A 215 -6.87 -4.06 -9.92
N TYR A 216 -5.71 -4.27 -10.55
CA TYR A 216 -4.98 -3.19 -11.21
C TYR A 216 -5.67 -2.74 -12.49
N ALA A 217 -6.24 -3.67 -13.27
CA ALA A 217 -6.97 -3.35 -14.47
C ALA A 217 -8.17 -2.44 -14.16
N HIS A 218 -8.97 -2.82 -13.16
CA HIS A 218 -10.07 -1.99 -12.69
C HIS A 218 -9.59 -0.63 -12.18
N HIS A 219 -8.57 -0.62 -11.29
CA HIS A 219 -8.08 0.60 -10.67
C HIS A 219 -7.51 1.60 -11.70
N PHE A 220 -6.64 1.15 -12.60
CA PHE A 220 -6.01 2.03 -13.58
C PHE A 220 -7.00 2.54 -14.63
N ALA A 221 -7.82 1.65 -15.18
CA ALA A 221 -8.82 2.03 -16.17
C ALA A 221 -9.90 2.96 -15.59
N ARG A 222 -10.28 2.75 -14.32
CA ARG A 222 -11.20 3.62 -13.62
C ARG A 222 -10.62 5.03 -13.46
N ASN A 223 -9.40 5.15 -12.94
CA ASN A 223 -8.76 6.45 -12.78
C ASN A 223 -8.52 7.15 -14.14
N TYR A 224 -8.26 6.37 -15.19
CA TYR A 224 -8.16 6.94 -16.52
C TYR A 224 -9.51 7.44 -17.03
N ALA A 225 -10.60 6.70 -16.84
CA ALA A 225 -11.94 7.17 -17.16
C ALA A 225 -12.31 8.45 -16.38
N ASP A 226 -11.97 8.49 -15.09
CA ASP A 226 -12.17 9.68 -14.25
C ASP A 226 -11.32 10.87 -14.73
N PHE A 227 -10.12 10.66 -15.24
CA PHE A 227 -9.33 11.71 -15.86
C PHE A 227 -9.94 12.22 -17.17
N LEU A 228 -10.56 11.34 -17.97
CA LEU A 228 -11.11 11.66 -19.27
C LEU A 228 -12.43 12.46 -19.23
N TYR A 229 -13.20 12.39 -18.14
CA TYR A 229 -14.59 12.89 -18.16
C TYR A 229 -14.73 14.37 -18.52
N ASP A 230 -13.73 15.22 -18.26
CA ASP A 230 -13.78 16.66 -18.53
C ASP A 230 -13.53 17.03 -20.00
N PHE A 231 -12.72 16.27 -20.70
CA PHE A 231 -12.30 16.65 -22.07
C PHE A 231 -12.62 15.61 -23.13
N ASN A 232 -12.81 14.35 -22.74
CA ASN A 232 -13.25 13.28 -23.63
C ASN A 232 -14.28 12.37 -22.95
N PRO A 233 -15.46 12.92 -22.59
CA PRO A 233 -16.47 12.16 -21.84
C PRO A 233 -16.96 10.90 -22.56
N LYS A 234 -16.93 10.87 -23.91
CA LYS A 234 -17.27 9.66 -24.67
C LYS A 234 -16.28 8.53 -24.42
N ALA A 235 -14.99 8.83 -24.42
CA ALA A 235 -13.97 7.83 -24.09
C ALA A 235 -14.07 7.39 -22.62
N SER A 236 -14.33 8.34 -21.70
CA SER A 236 -14.60 8.01 -20.29
C SER A 236 -15.71 6.96 -20.14
N ILE A 237 -16.88 7.21 -20.77
CA ILE A 237 -18.01 6.27 -20.75
C ILE A 237 -17.64 4.92 -21.37
N SER A 238 -16.81 4.89 -22.42
CA SER A 238 -16.38 3.65 -23.04
C SER A 238 -15.54 2.78 -22.10
N TYR A 239 -14.60 3.40 -21.36
CA TYR A 239 -13.83 2.69 -20.33
C TYR A 239 -14.71 2.21 -19.18
N LEU A 240 -15.64 3.04 -18.69
CA LEU A 240 -16.57 2.65 -17.63
C LEU A 240 -17.45 1.46 -18.03
N ARG A 241 -17.99 1.46 -19.26
CA ARG A 241 -18.77 0.32 -19.78
C ARG A 241 -17.95 -0.95 -19.90
N LEU A 242 -16.70 -0.84 -20.36
CA LEU A 242 -15.80 -1.99 -20.41
C LEU A 242 -15.53 -2.55 -19.02
N LEU A 243 -15.40 -1.69 -18.00
CA LEU A 243 -15.23 -2.12 -16.61
C LEU A 243 -16.51 -2.77 -16.06
N GLU A 244 -17.68 -2.20 -16.32
CA GLU A 244 -18.98 -2.75 -15.91
C GLU A 244 -19.21 -4.15 -16.54
N GLU A 245 -18.85 -4.32 -17.81
CA GLU A 245 -18.94 -5.61 -18.49
C GLU A 245 -18.01 -6.68 -17.90
N ARG A 246 -16.77 -6.28 -17.56
CA ARG A 246 -15.75 -7.23 -17.07
C ARG A 246 -15.83 -7.50 -15.57
N TYR A 247 -16.25 -6.51 -14.78
CA TYR A 247 -16.22 -6.52 -13.32
C TYR A 247 -17.56 -6.00 -12.76
N PRO A 248 -18.69 -6.67 -13.06
CA PRO A 248 -20.02 -6.19 -12.70
C PRO A 248 -20.22 -6.04 -11.19
N GLU A 249 -19.50 -6.82 -10.38
CA GLU A 249 -19.52 -6.72 -8.92
C GLU A 249 -18.84 -5.45 -8.35
N ARG A 250 -18.08 -4.75 -9.20
CA ARG A 250 -17.39 -3.49 -8.86
C ARG A 250 -18.03 -2.27 -9.50
N GLU A 251 -19.29 -2.38 -9.87
CA GLU A 251 -20.02 -1.31 -10.51
C GLU A 251 -20.05 -0.05 -9.62
N THR A 252 -19.78 1.09 -10.24
CA THR A 252 -19.77 2.40 -9.59
C THR A 252 -20.60 3.40 -10.36
N PRO A 253 -21.96 3.38 -10.19
CA PRO A 253 -22.87 4.22 -10.96
C PRO A 253 -22.53 5.71 -10.95
N GLY A 254 -22.03 6.22 -9.82
CA GLY A 254 -21.62 7.62 -9.67
C GLY A 254 -20.58 8.09 -10.68
N SER A 255 -19.71 7.19 -11.17
CA SER A 255 -18.67 7.55 -12.15
C SER A 255 -19.19 7.96 -13.52
N TYR A 256 -20.39 7.52 -13.86
CA TYR A 256 -21.02 7.89 -15.13
C TYR A 256 -21.63 9.29 -15.11
N VAL A 257 -21.88 9.86 -13.94
CA VAL A 257 -22.65 11.09 -13.80
C VAL A 257 -21.97 12.27 -14.51
N MET A 258 -20.71 12.54 -14.17
CA MET A 258 -19.98 13.67 -14.75
C MET A 258 -19.76 13.55 -16.27
N PRO A 259 -19.34 12.39 -16.81
CA PRO A 259 -19.26 12.20 -18.25
C PRO A 259 -20.58 12.50 -18.98
N TRP A 260 -21.73 12.07 -18.47
CA TRP A 260 -23.03 12.35 -19.07
C TRP A 260 -23.42 13.82 -18.98
N ILE A 261 -23.16 14.48 -17.83
CA ILE A 261 -23.36 15.92 -17.67
C ILE A 261 -22.52 16.71 -18.70
N ASN A 262 -21.25 16.32 -18.88
CA ASN A 262 -20.34 17.00 -19.80
C ASN A 262 -20.70 16.77 -21.28
N LEU A 263 -21.43 15.69 -21.60
CA LEU A 263 -22.05 15.50 -22.92
C LEU A 263 -23.36 16.27 -23.12
N GLY A 264 -23.95 16.85 -22.08
CA GLY A 264 -25.27 17.45 -22.10
C GLY A 264 -26.42 16.44 -22.03
N GLU A 265 -26.14 15.17 -21.82
CA GLU A 265 -27.11 14.06 -21.72
C GLU A 265 -27.68 13.97 -20.29
N LEU A 266 -28.46 15.01 -19.91
CA LEU A 266 -28.88 15.19 -18.51
C LEU A 266 -29.82 14.09 -18.01
N ASP A 267 -30.65 13.49 -18.89
CA ASP A 267 -31.50 12.34 -18.50
C ASP A 267 -30.70 11.11 -18.19
N SER A 268 -29.64 10.86 -18.94
CA SER A 268 -28.69 9.79 -18.63
C SER A 268 -27.98 10.02 -17.30
N ALA A 269 -27.52 11.24 -17.05
CA ALA A 269 -26.90 11.60 -15.77
C ALA A 269 -27.85 11.36 -14.58
N ARG A 270 -29.13 11.80 -14.71
CA ARG A 270 -30.17 11.59 -13.68
C ARG A 270 -30.37 10.13 -13.36
N LYS A 271 -30.48 9.27 -14.38
CA LYS A 271 -30.61 7.81 -14.21
C LYS A 271 -29.47 7.22 -13.37
N TYR A 272 -28.23 7.66 -13.61
CA TYR A 272 -27.09 7.16 -12.84
C TYR A 272 -27.01 7.75 -11.43
N ILE A 273 -27.48 8.97 -11.20
CA ILE A 273 -27.64 9.54 -9.84
C ILE A 273 -28.67 8.70 -9.05
N GLU A 274 -29.82 8.40 -9.64
CA GLU A 274 -30.86 7.59 -9.00
C GLU A 274 -30.35 6.17 -8.67
N LYS A 275 -29.64 5.52 -9.61
CA LYS A 275 -29.03 4.22 -9.40
C LYS A 275 -28.00 4.26 -8.27
N ASN A 276 -27.17 5.30 -8.20
CA ASN A 276 -26.19 5.48 -7.14
C ASN A 276 -26.86 5.73 -5.78
N THR A 277 -27.90 6.55 -5.72
CA THR A 277 -28.70 6.80 -4.52
C THR A 277 -29.28 5.50 -3.97
N LEU A 278 -29.94 4.72 -4.83
CA LEU A 278 -30.52 3.43 -4.46
C LEU A 278 -29.43 2.46 -3.92
N GLY A 279 -28.27 2.42 -4.55
CA GLY A 279 -27.12 1.59 -4.10
C GLY A 279 -26.64 1.98 -2.71
N LEU A 280 -26.53 3.28 -2.41
CA LEU A 280 -26.14 3.78 -1.09
C LEU A 280 -27.18 3.44 -0.01
N GLU A 281 -28.47 3.57 -0.33
CA GLU A 281 -29.57 3.23 0.59
C GLU A 281 -29.62 1.72 0.88
N LEU A 282 -29.48 0.88 -0.17
CA LEU A 282 -29.52 -0.58 -0.01
C LEU A 282 -28.29 -1.14 0.73
N SER A 283 -27.14 -0.53 0.57
CA SER A 283 -25.92 -0.95 1.27
C SER A 283 -25.87 -0.52 2.73
N HIS A 284 -26.83 0.30 3.18
CA HIS A 284 -26.83 0.94 4.52
C HIS A 284 -25.47 1.61 4.80
N SER A 285 -24.92 2.24 3.76
CA SER A 285 -23.59 2.86 3.84
C SER A 285 -23.65 4.12 4.70
N ASP A 286 -22.89 4.13 5.79
CA ASP A 286 -22.64 5.31 6.62
C ASP A 286 -21.49 6.18 6.06
N ASP A 287 -21.05 5.90 4.83
CA ASP A 287 -19.98 6.65 4.16
C ASP A 287 -20.46 8.06 3.76
N ILE A 288 -20.19 8.99 4.66
CA ILE A 288 -20.53 10.41 4.51
C ILE A 288 -19.97 10.98 3.19
N ALA A 289 -18.76 10.56 2.78
CA ALA A 289 -18.14 11.06 1.56
C ALA A 289 -18.93 10.65 0.31
N SER A 290 -19.40 9.40 0.24
CA SER A 290 -20.24 8.92 -0.87
C SER A 290 -21.58 9.64 -0.94
N HIS A 291 -22.22 9.91 0.19
CA HIS A 291 -23.45 10.69 0.25
C HIS A 291 -23.21 12.14 -0.17
N ALA A 292 -22.15 12.78 0.33
CA ALA A 292 -21.76 14.15 -0.06
C ALA A 292 -21.54 14.26 -1.58
N LEU A 293 -20.82 13.29 -2.17
CA LEU A 293 -20.58 13.26 -3.61
C LEU A 293 -21.88 13.12 -4.41
N ASN A 294 -22.79 12.25 -3.97
CA ASN A 294 -24.09 12.08 -4.63
C ASN A 294 -24.94 13.35 -4.58
N TYR A 295 -24.93 14.09 -3.47
CA TYR A 295 -25.58 15.41 -3.39
C TYR A 295 -24.91 16.45 -4.28
N ALA A 296 -23.56 16.43 -4.38
CA ALA A 296 -22.85 17.31 -5.30
C ALA A 296 -23.27 17.05 -6.76
N TYR A 297 -23.47 15.81 -7.16
CA TYR A 297 -23.98 15.45 -8.47
C TYR A 297 -25.41 15.97 -8.71
N GLN A 298 -26.30 15.80 -7.74
CA GLN A 298 -27.69 16.34 -7.81
C GLN A 298 -27.67 17.88 -7.93
N PHE A 299 -26.80 18.54 -7.18
CA PHE A 299 -26.61 19.99 -7.27
C PHE A 299 -26.17 20.42 -8.67
N ILE A 300 -25.09 19.82 -9.21
CA ILE A 300 -24.55 20.14 -10.54
C ILE A 300 -25.63 19.93 -11.62
N LEU A 301 -26.36 18.82 -11.54
CA LEU A 301 -27.45 18.51 -12.47
C LEU A 301 -28.56 19.56 -12.39
N GLY A 302 -29.00 19.92 -11.18
CA GLY A 302 -30.02 20.95 -10.97
C GLY A 302 -29.60 22.30 -11.54
N VAL A 303 -28.37 22.73 -11.33
CA VAL A 303 -27.83 23.97 -11.93
C VAL A 303 -27.85 23.89 -13.45
N LYS A 304 -27.46 22.78 -14.05
CA LYS A 304 -27.49 22.58 -15.52
C LYS A 304 -28.92 22.60 -16.10
N GLU A 305 -29.89 22.15 -15.31
CA GLU A 305 -31.33 22.16 -15.68
C GLU A 305 -32.04 23.46 -15.34
N ASN A 306 -31.36 24.49 -14.80
CA ASN A 306 -31.95 25.73 -14.30
C ASN A 306 -33.06 25.49 -13.24
N LYS A 307 -32.92 24.46 -12.40
CA LYS A 307 -33.84 24.15 -11.32
C LYS A 307 -33.34 24.73 -9.99
N PRO A 308 -34.26 25.11 -9.06
CA PRO A 308 -33.89 25.46 -7.71
C PRO A 308 -33.16 24.30 -7.05
N VAL A 309 -32.00 24.53 -6.42
CA VAL A 309 -31.22 23.53 -5.77
C VAL A 309 -31.06 23.89 -4.31
N ASP A 310 -31.36 22.92 -3.42
CA ASP A 310 -31.13 23.07 -2.00
C ASP A 310 -29.67 22.71 -1.67
N ILE A 311 -28.87 23.72 -1.33
CA ILE A 311 -27.47 23.55 -0.96
C ILE A 311 -27.26 23.27 0.54
N SER A 312 -28.32 23.33 1.35
CA SER A 312 -28.22 23.20 2.82
C SER A 312 -27.69 21.83 3.22
N ARG A 313 -28.13 20.76 2.55
CA ARG A 313 -27.66 19.39 2.79
C ARG A 313 -26.21 19.19 2.38
N LEU A 314 -25.75 19.79 1.28
CA LEU A 314 -24.35 19.73 0.88
C LEU A 314 -23.45 20.38 1.93
N GLY A 315 -23.87 21.54 2.49
CA GLY A 315 -23.18 22.18 3.61
C GLY A 315 -23.07 21.26 4.83
N GLN A 316 -24.17 20.62 5.23
CA GLN A 316 -24.18 19.68 6.35
C GLN A 316 -23.20 18.51 6.18
N TYR A 317 -23.09 17.96 4.96
CA TYR A 317 -22.11 16.89 4.68
C TYR A 317 -20.68 17.41 4.68
N CYS A 318 -20.42 18.60 4.14
CA CYS A 318 -19.09 19.22 4.19
C CYS A 318 -18.65 19.46 5.64
N ASP A 319 -19.53 19.97 6.50
CA ASP A 319 -19.25 20.18 7.92
C ASP A 319 -18.99 18.88 8.69
N SER A 320 -19.53 17.75 8.23
CA SER A 320 -19.33 16.42 8.84
C SER A 320 -18.03 15.75 8.39
N LEU A 321 -17.35 16.24 7.37
CA LEU A 321 -16.10 15.72 6.83
C LEU A 321 -14.86 16.39 7.46
N TYR A 322 -15.04 17.47 8.23
CA TYR A 322 -14.02 18.18 8.99
C TYR A 322 -14.15 17.93 10.49
#